data_ad2bdc981de04ba537dd47a1ff164669
#
_entry.id   ad2bdc981de04ba537dd47a1ff164669
#
_cell.length_a   1.000
_cell.length_b   1.000
_cell.length_c   1.000
_cell.angle_alpha   90.00
_cell.angle_beta   90.00
_cell.angle_gamma   90.00
#
_symmetry.space_group_name_H-M   'P 1'
#
loop_
_entity.id
_entity.type
_entity.pdbx_description
1 polymer ?
#
loop_
_entity_poly.entity_id
_entity_poly.type
_entity_poly.pdbx_seq_one_letter_code
_entity_poly.pdbx_strand_id
1 'polypeptide(L)'
;MPRRTFRMFMITPSRIAGWTALLALSILVFGWDAATLAAQDETTEAAPTQDASSESPDFGSLEIESQLPPDATEEEQLAELERLLETPEVQEAIAAFDQSHQELVEAMGDLNETYLRYRNEIDQTESGKATFRKRRERVRKLIHQTHRLANPILPFYREAATYALTMVQSNEERSIYDGATYESAARFLDAKRNEKYIFQAAMRSAVCTGQFDVARKIFDVLQGQELPQIDTNIRINLDQIEEDFNLEAERQRRDADKVFPKVKLHTTNGDVVAELYIDDAPSAVSHFIQLVEDGYYEDAEFMQVIDNLLALCSHAAESPPQKFLVDEHQKPDARRPLRGSLVMAGIPAEAGRFVPNSANRRFAIMMMPIPMVADSQTVFGRVIEGMEVVSTFQRVDPSKPKEKGELVLPPDRILEATIIDRPETLPEPEYIENPSR
;
A
#
# COMPACT_ATOMS: atom_id res chain seq x y z
N MET A 1 -42.84 -26.17 -18.77
CA MET A 1 -41.62 -25.55 -18.20
C MET A 1 -40.43 -25.95 -19.08
N PRO A 2 -39.90 -25.14 -19.93
CA PRO A 2 -38.71 -25.45 -20.71
C PRO A 2 -37.46 -24.85 -20.05
N ARG A 3 -36.47 -25.70 -19.84
CA ARG A 3 -35.11 -25.36 -19.44
C ARG A 3 -34.45 -24.58 -20.59
N ARG A 4 -34.08 -23.31 -20.37
CA ARG A 4 -33.22 -22.56 -21.28
C ARG A 4 -31.76 -22.78 -20.86
N THR A 5 -31.03 -23.47 -21.71
CA THR A 5 -29.59 -23.70 -21.67
C THR A 5 -28.85 -22.39 -22.03
N PHE A 6 -28.06 -21.89 -21.10
CA PHE A 6 -27.09 -20.85 -21.38
C PHE A 6 -26.01 -21.39 -22.32
N ARG A 7 -25.85 -20.79 -23.48
CA ARG A 7 -24.73 -21.08 -24.39
C ARG A 7 -23.45 -20.41 -23.87
N MET A 8 -22.59 -21.24 -23.36
CA MET A 8 -21.19 -20.92 -23.04
C MET A 8 -20.43 -20.65 -24.35
N PHE A 9 -20.02 -19.42 -24.58
CA PHE A 9 -19.13 -19.07 -25.71
C PHE A 9 -17.75 -19.66 -25.45
N MET A 10 -17.31 -20.57 -26.32
CA MET A 10 -15.97 -21.14 -26.31
C MET A 10 -14.93 -20.07 -26.65
N ILE A 11 -13.99 -19.87 -25.74
CA ILE A 11 -12.81 -19.02 -25.91
C ILE A 11 -11.77 -19.80 -26.73
N THR A 12 -11.24 -19.18 -27.78
CA THR A 12 -10.14 -19.78 -28.58
C THR A 12 -8.84 -19.87 -27.78
N PRO A 13 -8.08 -20.97 -27.89
CA PRO A 13 -6.92 -21.25 -26.99
C PRO A 13 -5.75 -20.27 -27.07
N SER A 14 -5.65 -19.44 -28.09
CA SER A 14 -4.51 -18.53 -28.30
C SER A 14 -4.46 -17.30 -27.39
N ARG A 15 -5.57 -16.94 -26.73
CA ARG A 15 -5.62 -15.79 -25.81
C ARG A 15 -5.47 -16.17 -24.32
N ILE A 16 -5.61 -17.46 -23.98
CA ILE A 16 -5.49 -17.96 -22.60
C ILE A 16 -4.03 -17.97 -22.12
N ALA A 17 -3.07 -18.15 -23.04
CA ALA A 17 -1.63 -18.19 -22.70
C ALA A 17 -1.08 -16.86 -22.12
N GLY A 18 -1.68 -15.72 -22.47
CA GLY A 18 -1.28 -14.42 -21.91
C GLY A 18 -1.71 -14.20 -20.45
N TRP A 19 -2.83 -14.80 -20.05
CA TRP A 19 -3.42 -14.59 -18.73
C TRP A 19 -2.82 -15.48 -17.64
N THR A 20 -2.44 -16.70 -17.97
CA THR A 20 -1.67 -17.58 -17.05
C THR A 20 -0.26 -17.05 -16.80
N ALA A 21 0.32 -16.31 -17.77
CA ALA A 21 1.58 -15.60 -17.59
C ALA A 21 1.46 -14.40 -16.64
N LEU A 22 0.32 -13.67 -16.65
CA LEU A 22 0.05 -12.56 -15.73
C LEU A 22 -0.04 -13.02 -14.27
N LEU A 23 -0.73 -14.11 -13.98
CA LEU A 23 -0.78 -14.69 -12.64
C LEU A 23 0.57 -15.25 -12.17
N ALA A 24 1.31 -15.92 -13.04
CA ALA A 24 2.64 -16.46 -12.72
C ALA A 24 3.69 -15.36 -12.55
N LEU A 25 3.60 -14.25 -13.33
CA LEU A 25 4.54 -13.13 -13.22
C LEU A 25 4.20 -12.18 -12.05
N SER A 26 2.95 -12.12 -11.61
CA SER A 26 2.61 -11.39 -10.38
C SER A 26 3.33 -11.96 -9.16
N ILE A 27 3.61 -13.26 -9.15
CA ILE A 27 4.44 -13.94 -8.14
C ILE A 27 5.90 -13.48 -8.27
N LEU A 28 6.42 -13.33 -9.48
CA LEU A 28 7.79 -12.87 -9.76
C LEU A 28 8.03 -11.39 -9.43
N VAL A 29 7.05 -10.53 -9.69
CA VAL A 29 7.16 -9.09 -9.42
C VAL A 29 7.08 -8.78 -7.92
N PHE A 30 6.34 -9.61 -7.17
CA PHE A 30 5.97 -9.29 -5.78
C PHE A 30 6.46 -10.28 -4.72
N GLY A 31 7.03 -11.42 -5.05
CA GLY A 31 7.20 -12.40 -4.00
C GLY A 31 8.40 -13.32 -3.96
N TRP A 32 9.23 -13.41 -4.97
CA TRP A 32 10.18 -14.54 -4.92
C TRP A 32 11.68 -14.20 -4.97
N ASP A 33 12.09 -12.99 -5.31
CA ASP A 33 13.51 -12.75 -5.60
C ASP A 33 14.22 -11.60 -4.87
N ALA A 34 13.58 -10.92 -3.97
CA ALA A 34 14.27 -9.96 -3.09
C ALA A 34 15.39 -10.65 -2.28
N ALA A 35 15.19 -11.92 -1.93
CA ALA A 35 16.09 -12.68 -1.10
C ALA A 35 17.46 -12.96 -1.73
N THR A 36 17.48 -13.27 -3.02
CA THR A 36 18.73 -13.62 -3.72
C THR A 36 19.54 -12.37 -4.08
N LEU A 37 18.86 -11.23 -4.28
CA LEU A 37 19.49 -9.95 -4.61
C LEU A 37 19.96 -9.14 -3.38
N ALA A 38 19.29 -9.31 -2.23
CA ALA A 38 19.61 -8.58 -1.00
C ALA A 38 20.84 -9.09 -0.24
N ALA A 39 21.25 -10.33 -0.46
CA ALA A 39 22.32 -10.98 0.30
C ALA A 39 23.76 -10.53 -0.04
N GLN A 40 23.97 -9.61 -0.99
CA GLN A 40 25.30 -9.27 -1.52
C GLN A 40 25.53 -7.78 -1.79
N ASP A 41 24.86 -6.83 -1.09
CA ASP A 41 25.09 -5.40 -1.32
C ASP A 41 26.20 -4.85 -0.41
N GLU A 42 27.37 -4.59 -0.97
CA GLU A 42 28.36 -3.63 -0.50
C GLU A 42 28.34 -2.38 -1.41
N THR A 43 28.34 -1.21 -0.76
CA THR A 43 28.17 0.16 -1.22
C THR A 43 28.83 0.59 -2.52
N THR A 44 28.11 1.33 -3.39
CA THR A 44 28.70 2.31 -4.35
C THR A 44 27.70 3.42 -4.71
N GLU A 45 28.20 4.66 -4.73
CA GLU A 45 27.50 5.93 -5.01
C GLU A 45 26.73 5.97 -6.34
N ALA A 46 25.51 6.48 -6.31
CA ALA A 46 24.70 6.75 -7.49
C ALA A 46 24.56 8.25 -7.76
N ALA A 47 24.83 8.67 -8.99
CA ALA A 47 24.66 10.02 -9.49
C ALA A 47 23.18 10.40 -9.67
N PRO A 48 22.82 11.71 -9.53
CA PRO A 48 21.43 12.14 -9.59
C PRO A 48 20.89 12.15 -11.02
N THR A 49 19.77 11.47 -11.25
CA THR A 49 19.00 11.56 -12.50
C THR A 49 17.79 12.46 -12.30
N GLN A 50 17.65 13.43 -13.19
CA GLN A 50 16.50 14.33 -13.28
C GLN A 50 15.25 13.54 -13.71
N ASP A 51 14.21 13.64 -12.91
CA ASP A 51 12.87 13.09 -13.23
C ASP A 51 12.10 14.07 -14.11
N ALA A 52 11.71 13.58 -15.28
CA ALA A 52 10.68 14.22 -16.09
C ALA A 52 9.32 13.69 -15.59
N SER A 53 8.58 14.52 -14.88
CA SER A 53 7.19 14.28 -14.50
C SER A 53 6.33 14.32 -15.77
N SER A 54 5.94 13.15 -16.29
CA SER A 54 4.83 13.04 -17.22
C SER A 54 3.54 13.02 -16.39
N GLU A 55 2.81 14.12 -16.34
CA GLU A 55 1.42 14.15 -15.89
C GLU A 55 0.61 13.17 -16.72
N SER A 56 0.20 12.07 -16.11
CA SER A 56 -0.84 11.20 -16.67
C SER A 56 -2.15 11.98 -16.66
N PRO A 57 -2.98 11.93 -17.72
CA PRO A 57 -4.28 12.58 -17.71
C PRO A 57 -5.08 12.05 -16.51
N ASP A 58 -5.51 12.98 -15.66
CA ASP A 58 -6.38 12.69 -14.53
C ASP A 58 -7.79 12.43 -15.07
N PHE A 59 -8.11 11.17 -15.33
CA PHE A 59 -9.47 10.72 -15.61
C PHE A 59 -10.25 10.53 -14.30
N GLY A 60 -9.96 11.35 -13.29
CA GLY A 60 -10.67 11.39 -12.03
C GLY A 60 -12.16 11.58 -12.26
N SER A 61 -12.93 10.56 -11.94
CA SER A 61 -14.38 10.48 -12.00
C SER A 61 -15.00 10.80 -13.38
N LEU A 62 -14.87 9.88 -14.35
CA LEU A 62 -15.92 9.69 -15.32
C LEU A 62 -17.15 9.17 -14.56
N GLU A 63 -17.93 10.08 -13.96
CA GLU A 63 -19.28 9.79 -13.51
C GLU A 63 -20.15 9.60 -14.76
N ILE A 64 -20.08 8.42 -15.33
CA ILE A 64 -21.00 8.01 -16.41
C ILE A 64 -22.30 7.66 -15.70
N GLU A 65 -23.09 8.66 -15.41
CA GLU A 65 -24.43 8.47 -14.88
C GLU A 65 -25.30 7.76 -15.92
N SER A 66 -25.70 6.54 -15.63
CA SER A 66 -26.80 5.90 -16.35
C SER A 66 -28.05 6.73 -16.12
N GLN A 67 -28.69 7.18 -17.22
CA GLN A 67 -29.96 7.94 -17.15
C GLN A 67 -31.18 7.03 -16.96
N LEU A 68 -30.96 5.74 -16.74
CA LEU A 68 -32.03 4.76 -16.59
C LEU A 68 -32.64 4.80 -15.19
N PRO A 69 -33.99 4.65 -15.10
CA PRO A 69 -34.66 4.48 -13.82
C PRO A 69 -34.27 3.14 -13.17
N PRO A 70 -34.40 2.99 -11.81
CA PRO A 70 -33.99 1.77 -11.09
C PRO A 70 -34.72 0.51 -11.50
N ASP A 71 -35.86 0.63 -12.18
CA ASP A 71 -36.75 -0.42 -12.66
C ASP A 71 -36.65 -0.68 -14.17
N ALA A 72 -35.61 -0.13 -14.82
CA ALA A 72 -35.39 -0.33 -16.26
C ALA A 72 -35.24 -1.82 -16.62
N THR A 73 -35.82 -2.18 -17.75
CA THR A 73 -35.79 -3.55 -18.29
C THR A 73 -34.37 -3.94 -18.73
N GLU A 74 -34.07 -5.23 -18.85
CA GLU A 74 -32.79 -5.72 -19.35
C GLU A 74 -32.48 -5.19 -20.77
N GLU A 75 -33.51 -5.00 -21.62
CA GLU A 75 -33.34 -4.44 -22.96
C GLU A 75 -32.97 -2.96 -22.93
N GLU A 76 -33.57 -2.17 -22.05
CA GLU A 76 -33.24 -0.75 -21.86
C GLU A 76 -31.82 -0.59 -21.28
N GLN A 77 -31.44 -1.46 -20.34
CA GLN A 77 -30.08 -1.47 -19.78
C GLN A 77 -29.04 -1.81 -20.85
N LEU A 78 -29.30 -2.76 -21.72
CA LEU A 78 -28.43 -3.12 -22.83
C LEU A 78 -28.31 -1.99 -23.86
N ALA A 79 -29.42 -1.39 -24.23
CA ALA A 79 -29.41 -0.27 -25.20
C ALA A 79 -28.67 0.95 -24.65
N GLU A 80 -28.80 1.26 -23.37
CA GLU A 80 -28.05 2.33 -22.73
C GLU A 80 -26.56 2.00 -22.65
N LEU A 81 -26.20 0.75 -22.36
CA LEU A 81 -24.82 0.29 -22.35
C LEU A 81 -24.16 0.43 -23.73
N GLU A 82 -24.88 0.05 -24.79
CA GLU A 82 -24.42 0.22 -26.18
C GLU A 82 -24.24 1.70 -26.52
N ARG A 83 -25.18 2.56 -26.11
CA ARG A 83 -25.09 4.01 -26.31
C ARG A 83 -23.88 4.61 -25.59
N LEU A 84 -23.64 4.21 -24.35
CA LEU A 84 -22.50 4.69 -23.55
C LEU A 84 -21.17 4.22 -24.13
N LEU A 85 -21.11 3.00 -24.64
CA LEU A 85 -19.91 2.48 -25.32
C LEU A 85 -19.52 3.30 -26.57
N GLU A 86 -20.48 3.93 -27.25
CA GLU A 86 -20.23 4.75 -28.45
C GLU A 86 -19.82 6.19 -28.09
N THR A 87 -19.87 6.61 -26.82
CA THR A 87 -19.47 7.96 -26.43
C THR A 87 -17.95 8.15 -26.56
N PRO A 88 -17.49 9.33 -27.03
CA PRO A 88 -16.06 9.61 -27.19
C PRO A 88 -15.29 9.44 -25.89
N GLU A 89 -15.86 9.82 -24.76
CA GLU A 89 -15.24 9.76 -23.44
C GLU A 89 -14.96 8.31 -23.00
N VAL A 90 -15.92 7.39 -23.24
CA VAL A 90 -15.73 5.97 -22.93
C VAL A 90 -14.72 5.33 -23.88
N GLN A 91 -14.76 5.69 -25.17
CA GLN A 91 -13.79 5.19 -26.15
C GLN A 91 -12.36 5.66 -25.82
N GLU A 92 -12.18 6.91 -25.39
CA GLU A 92 -10.90 7.44 -24.96
C GLU A 92 -10.39 6.72 -23.70
N ALA A 93 -11.26 6.48 -22.72
CA ALA A 93 -10.92 5.74 -21.52
C ALA A 93 -10.54 4.27 -21.81
N ILE A 94 -11.25 3.60 -22.73
CA ILE A 94 -10.89 2.26 -23.19
C ILE A 94 -9.52 2.28 -23.87
N ALA A 95 -9.27 3.24 -24.78
CA ALA A 95 -7.99 3.35 -25.47
C ALA A 95 -6.84 3.61 -24.48
N ALA A 96 -7.04 4.46 -23.47
CA ALA A 96 -6.05 4.70 -22.43
C ALA A 96 -5.76 3.46 -21.58
N PHE A 97 -6.78 2.69 -21.23
CA PHE A 97 -6.60 1.41 -20.54
C PHE A 97 -5.83 0.40 -21.40
N ASP A 98 -6.23 0.22 -22.66
CA ASP A 98 -5.59 -0.73 -23.58
C ASP A 98 -4.11 -0.36 -23.81
N GLN A 99 -3.80 0.92 -23.97
CA GLN A 99 -2.41 1.39 -24.08
C GLN A 99 -1.61 1.07 -22.81
N SER A 100 -2.14 1.44 -21.63
CA SER A 100 -1.45 1.19 -20.36
C SER A 100 -1.27 -0.32 -20.11
N HIS A 101 -2.28 -1.13 -20.46
CA HIS A 101 -2.21 -2.57 -20.33
C HIS A 101 -1.16 -3.18 -21.28
N GLN A 102 -1.07 -2.68 -22.51
CA GLN A 102 -0.01 -3.11 -23.44
C GLN A 102 1.38 -2.73 -22.92
N GLU A 103 1.58 -1.50 -22.44
CA GLU A 103 2.83 -1.05 -21.86
C GLU A 103 3.23 -1.90 -20.63
N LEU A 104 2.25 -2.30 -19.82
CA LEU A 104 2.45 -3.21 -18.70
C LEU A 104 2.94 -4.58 -19.17
N VAL A 105 2.32 -5.18 -20.18
CA VAL A 105 2.72 -6.48 -20.73
C VAL A 105 4.15 -6.42 -21.29
N GLU A 106 4.52 -5.36 -22.00
CA GLU A 106 5.88 -5.14 -22.50
C GLU A 106 6.89 -4.99 -21.36
N ALA A 107 6.58 -4.17 -20.35
CA ALA A 107 7.45 -3.97 -19.19
C ALA A 107 7.63 -5.25 -18.35
N MET A 108 6.60 -6.09 -18.26
CA MET A 108 6.70 -7.41 -17.62
C MET A 108 7.60 -8.37 -18.41
N GLY A 109 7.54 -8.32 -19.74
CA GLY A 109 8.46 -9.07 -20.60
C GLY A 109 9.93 -8.68 -20.36
N ASP A 110 10.20 -7.38 -20.32
CA ASP A 110 11.51 -6.81 -20.02
C ASP A 110 12.04 -7.22 -18.64
N LEU A 111 11.16 -7.17 -17.62
CA LEU A 111 11.51 -7.58 -16.26
C LEU A 111 11.85 -9.09 -16.21
N ASN A 112 11.04 -9.91 -16.85
CA ASN A 112 11.27 -11.35 -16.91
C ASN A 112 12.59 -11.70 -17.64
N GLU A 113 12.91 -11.00 -18.72
CA GLU A 113 14.21 -11.18 -19.40
C GLU A 113 15.37 -10.85 -18.45
N THR A 114 15.29 -9.71 -17.73
CA THR A 114 16.32 -9.30 -16.77
C THR A 114 16.47 -10.34 -15.66
N TYR A 115 15.35 -10.85 -15.13
CA TYR A 115 15.34 -11.89 -14.11
C TYR A 115 16.01 -13.18 -14.61
N LEU A 116 15.68 -13.63 -15.81
CA LEU A 116 16.28 -14.84 -16.39
C LEU A 116 17.79 -14.69 -16.63
N ARG A 117 18.26 -13.48 -17.03
CA ARG A 117 19.69 -13.19 -17.18
C ARG A 117 20.40 -13.26 -15.82
N TYR A 118 19.80 -12.68 -14.77
CA TYR A 118 20.35 -12.76 -13.42
C TYR A 118 20.38 -14.21 -12.91
N ARG A 119 19.27 -14.94 -13.03
CA ARG A 119 19.14 -16.33 -12.57
C ARG A 119 20.13 -17.28 -13.27
N ASN A 120 20.40 -17.04 -14.55
CA ASN A 120 21.33 -17.86 -15.33
C ASN A 120 22.79 -17.38 -15.22
N GLU A 121 23.12 -16.57 -14.20
CA GLU A 121 24.48 -16.05 -13.94
C GLU A 121 25.08 -15.22 -15.09
N ILE A 122 24.25 -14.71 -16.01
CA ILE A 122 24.70 -13.92 -17.15
C ILE A 122 25.02 -12.48 -16.74
N ASP A 123 24.23 -11.91 -15.81
CA ASP A 123 24.37 -10.54 -15.34
C ASP A 123 24.03 -10.43 -13.84
N GLN A 124 24.98 -10.77 -12.99
CA GLN A 124 24.90 -10.65 -11.54
C GLN A 124 25.65 -9.41 -11.01
N THR A 125 25.97 -8.48 -11.92
CA THR A 125 26.65 -7.22 -11.57
C THR A 125 25.71 -6.29 -10.82
N GLU A 126 26.29 -5.29 -10.11
CA GLU A 126 25.51 -4.23 -9.46
C GLU A 126 24.64 -3.46 -10.48
N SER A 127 25.16 -3.24 -11.69
CA SER A 127 24.39 -2.64 -12.79
C SER A 127 23.20 -3.52 -13.19
N GLY A 128 23.35 -4.85 -13.22
CA GLY A 128 22.26 -5.79 -13.48
C GLY A 128 21.20 -5.76 -12.40
N LYS A 129 21.61 -5.73 -11.12
CA LYS A 129 20.70 -5.58 -9.97
C LYS A 129 19.94 -4.24 -10.00
N ALA A 130 20.63 -3.13 -10.27
CA ALA A 130 20.02 -1.82 -10.40
C ALA A 130 19.00 -1.79 -11.57
N THR A 131 19.32 -2.39 -12.70
CA THR A 131 18.42 -2.52 -13.85
C THR A 131 17.18 -3.33 -13.49
N PHE A 132 17.34 -4.42 -12.75
CA PHE A 132 16.22 -5.25 -12.29
C PHE A 132 15.30 -4.43 -11.35
N ARG A 133 15.85 -3.71 -10.35
CA ARG A 133 15.09 -2.85 -9.44
C ARG A 133 14.29 -1.79 -10.21
N LYS A 134 14.93 -1.07 -11.15
CA LYS A 134 14.28 -0.04 -11.98
C LYS A 134 13.13 -0.62 -12.82
N ARG A 135 13.34 -1.78 -13.48
CA ARG A 135 12.31 -2.43 -14.28
C ARG A 135 11.15 -2.93 -13.42
N ARG A 136 11.44 -3.48 -12.22
CA ARG A 136 10.42 -3.91 -11.26
C ARG A 136 9.56 -2.73 -10.79
N GLU A 137 10.18 -1.59 -10.50
CA GLU A 137 9.46 -0.38 -10.12
C GLU A 137 8.57 0.13 -11.26
N ARG A 138 9.06 0.15 -12.50
CA ARG A 138 8.24 0.50 -13.67
C ARG A 138 7.01 -0.39 -13.79
N VAL A 139 7.18 -1.71 -13.66
CA VAL A 139 6.06 -2.66 -13.70
C VAL A 139 5.05 -2.37 -12.60
N ARG A 140 5.52 -2.11 -11.36
CA ARG A 140 4.63 -1.76 -10.24
C ARG A 140 3.82 -0.50 -10.52
N LYS A 141 4.45 0.57 -10.99
CA LYS A 141 3.75 1.82 -11.36
C LYS A 141 2.69 1.57 -12.44
N LEU A 142 3.03 0.81 -13.47
CA LEU A 142 2.08 0.46 -14.55
C LEU A 142 0.93 -0.41 -14.05
N ILE A 143 1.14 -1.35 -13.13
CA ILE A 143 0.07 -2.15 -12.52
C ILE A 143 -0.97 -1.23 -11.87
N HIS A 144 -0.54 -0.29 -11.03
CA HIS A 144 -1.46 0.62 -10.34
C HIS A 144 -2.11 1.63 -11.29
N GLN A 145 -1.38 2.12 -12.29
CA GLN A 145 -1.93 3.00 -13.31
C GLN A 145 -3.02 2.29 -14.12
N THR A 146 -2.74 1.10 -14.64
CA THR A 146 -3.71 0.30 -15.41
C THR A 146 -4.94 -0.03 -14.56
N HIS A 147 -4.76 -0.30 -13.26
CA HIS A 147 -5.89 -0.55 -12.35
C HIS A 147 -6.79 0.69 -12.20
N ARG A 148 -6.21 1.87 -12.01
CA ARG A 148 -7.00 3.12 -11.97
C ARG A 148 -7.74 3.38 -13.27
N LEU A 149 -7.11 3.15 -14.42
CA LEU A 149 -7.73 3.31 -15.72
C LEU A 149 -8.83 2.26 -16.00
N ALA A 150 -8.78 1.09 -15.38
CA ALA A 150 -9.82 0.07 -15.50
C ALA A 150 -11.14 0.48 -14.81
N ASN A 151 -11.06 1.17 -13.66
CA ASN A 151 -12.22 1.45 -12.82
C ASN A 151 -13.39 2.14 -13.53
N PRO A 152 -13.21 3.25 -14.26
CA PRO A 152 -14.33 3.95 -14.89
C PRO A 152 -15.03 3.12 -16.00
N ILE A 153 -14.34 2.16 -16.60
CA ILE A 153 -14.85 1.35 -17.71
C ILE A 153 -15.23 -0.07 -17.34
N LEU A 154 -15.18 -0.42 -16.04
CA LEU A 154 -15.56 -1.76 -15.53
C LEU A 154 -16.93 -2.26 -16.02
N PRO A 155 -18.00 -1.43 -16.05
CA PRO A 155 -19.31 -1.89 -16.49
C PRO A 155 -19.39 -2.17 -17.99
N PHE A 156 -18.50 -1.57 -18.78
CA PHE A 156 -18.60 -1.51 -20.24
C PHE A 156 -17.57 -2.40 -20.94
N TYR A 157 -16.40 -2.64 -20.32
CA TYR A 157 -15.28 -3.29 -20.97
C TYR A 157 -14.81 -4.52 -20.19
N ARG A 158 -15.04 -5.69 -20.77
CA ARG A 158 -14.79 -6.98 -20.15
C ARG A 158 -13.33 -7.19 -19.73
N GLU A 159 -12.40 -6.73 -20.54
CA GLU A 159 -10.98 -6.83 -20.31
C GLU A 159 -10.59 -6.05 -19.05
N ALA A 160 -11.07 -4.82 -18.89
CA ALA A 160 -10.89 -4.03 -17.70
C ALA A 160 -11.53 -4.68 -16.46
N ALA A 161 -12.74 -5.22 -16.59
CA ALA A 161 -13.40 -5.93 -15.48
C ALA A 161 -12.61 -7.16 -15.03
N THR A 162 -12.06 -7.93 -15.96
CA THR A 162 -11.26 -9.11 -15.63
C THR A 162 -9.93 -8.70 -14.96
N TYR A 163 -9.29 -7.64 -15.48
CA TYR A 163 -8.07 -7.10 -14.89
C TYR A 163 -8.32 -6.60 -13.46
N ALA A 164 -9.33 -5.76 -13.26
CA ALA A 164 -9.67 -5.22 -11.95
C ALA A 164 -10.05 -6.30 -10.93
N LEU A 165 -10.77 -7.35 -11.33
CA LEU A 165 -11.08 -8.48 -10.45
C LEU A 165 -9.80 -9.20 -9.97
N THR A 166 -8.84 -9.40 -10.88
CA THR A 166 -7.52 -9.95 -10.55
C THR A 166 -6.77 -9.03 -9.61
N MET A 167 -6.87 -7.71 -9.82
CA MET A 167 -6.23 -6.72 -8.95
C MET A 167 -6.85 -6.69 -7.55
N VAL A 168 -8.19 -6.75 -7.43
CA VAL A 168 -8.87 -6.80 -6.12
C VAL A 168 -8.40 -8.02 -5.32
N GLN A 169 -8.34 -9.20 -5.95
CA GLN A 169 -7.83 -10.39 -5.28
C GLN A 169 -6.37 -10.23 -4.85
N SER A 170 -5.52 -9.80 -5.77
CA SER A 170 -4.07 -9.61 -5.51
C SER A 170 -3.82 -8.56 -4.44
N ASN A 171 -4.58 -7.46 -4.43
CA ASN A 171 -4.45 -6.38 -3.47
C ASN A 171 -4.92 -6.81 -2.07
N GLU A 172 -5.99 -7.62 -1.99
CA GLU A 172 -6.42 -8.23 -0.73
C GLU A 172 -5.31 -9.11 -0.12
N GLU A 173 -4.72 -10.00 -0.92
CA GLU A 173 -3.64 -10.89 -0.48
C GLU A 173 -2.39 -10.12 -0.02
N ARG A 174 -2.19 -8.88 -0.50
CA ARG A 174 -1.02 -8.04 -0.20
C ARG A 174 -1.30 -6.88 0.76
N SER A 175 -2.50 -6.76 1.26
CA SER A 175 -2.91 -5.64 2.13
C SER A 175 -2.78 -4.27 1.45
N ILE A 176 -3.09 -4.17 0.15
CA ILE A 176 -3.15 -2.93 -0.60
C ILE A 176 -4.59 -2.41 -0.59
N TYR A 177 -4.87 -1.44 0.26
CA TYR A 177 -6.21 -0.87 0.50
C TYR A 177 -6.21 0.60 0.12
N ASP A 178 -6.24 0.88 -1.17
CA ASP A 178 -6.30 2.21 -1.78
C ASP A 178 -7.66 2.51 -2.41
N GLY A 179 -7.83 3.72 -2.96
CA GLY A 179 -9.06 4.14 -3.61
C GLY A 179 -9.43 3.27 -4.81
N ALA A 180 -8.45 2.84 -5.62
CA ALA A 180 -8.71 2.01 -6.79
C ALA A 180 -9.21 0.61 -6.40
N THR A 181 -8.66 0.03 -5.34
CA THR A 181 -9.13 -1.24 -4.78
C THR A 181 -10.55 -1.11 -4.23
N TYR A 182 -10.83 -0.01 -3.50
CA TYR A 182 -12.16 0.28 -3.00
C TYR A 182 -13.20 0.37 -4.13
N GLU A 183 -12.94 1.21 -5.12
CA GLU A 183 -13.85 1.43 -6.26
C GLU A 183 -14.15 0.14 -7.01
N SER A 184 -13.13 -0.64 -7.35
CA SER A 184 -13.32 -1.92 -8.03
C SER A 184 -14.14 -2.89 -7.19
N ALA A 185 -13.78 -3.06 -5.92
CA ALA A 185 -14.45 -4.01 -5.04
C ALA A 185 -15.91 -3.60 -4.78
N ALA A 186 -16.18 -2.31 -4.55
CA ALA A 186 -17.54 -1.80 -4.38
C ALA A 186 -18.41 -2.06 -5.63
N ARG A 187 -17.92 -1.78 -6.83
CA ARG A 187 -18.63 -2.07 -8.09
C ARG A 187 -18.90 -3.56 -8.29
N PHE A 188 -17.97 -4.44 -7.88
CA PHE A 188 -18.23 -5.89 -7.94
C PHE A 188 -19.30 -6.33 -6.93
N LEU A 189 -19.38 -5.72 -5.75
CA LEU A 189 -20.48 -5.97 -4.81
C LEU A 189 -21.84 -5.49 -5.37
N ASP A 190 -21.88 -4.33 -5.99
CA ASP A 190 -23.08 -3.82 -6.68
C ASP A 190 -23.52 -4.76 -7.81
N ALA A 191 -22.58 -5.36 -8.54
CA ALA A 191 -22.82 -6.41 -9.52
C ALA A 191 -23.16 -7.78 -8.90
N LYS A 192 -23.43 -7.83 -7.59
CA LYS A 192 -23.82 -9.03 -6.82
C LYS A 192 -22.78 -10.18 -6.84
N ARG A 193 -21.51 -9.83 -6.96
CA ARG A 193 -20.42 -10.78 -6.72
C ARG A 193 -20.32 -11.05 -5.22
N ASN A 194 -20.21 -12.32 -4.84
CA ASN A 194 -20.31 -12.75 -3.44
C ASN A 194 -19.04 -13.47 -2.93
N GLU A 195 -17.92 -13.30 -3.60
CA GLU A 195 -16.65 -13.89 -3.20
C GLU A 195 -16.12 -13.20 -1.92
N LYS A 196 -15.68 -13.98 -0.95
CA LYS A 196 -15.25 -13.48 0.38
C LYS A 196 -14.19 -12.39 0.28
N TYR A 197 -13.20 -12.56 -0.61
CA TYR A 197 -12.11 -11.59 -0.77
C TYR A 197 -12.61 -10.23 -1.29
N ILE A 198 -13.69 -10.17 -2.06
CA ILE A 198 -14.28 -8.89 -2.53
C ILE A 198 -14.88 -8.13 -1.35
N PHE A 199 -15.62 -8.81 -0.46
CA PHE A 199 -16.14 -8.17 0.76
C PHE A 199 -15.01 -7.67 1.66
N GLN A 200 -13.94 -8.45 1.84
CA GLN A 200 -12.80 -8.07 2.65
C GLN A 200 -12.06 -6.88 2.04
N ALA A 201 -11.77 -6.92 0.74
CA ALA A 201 -11.13 -5.81 0.03
C ALA A 201 -11.98 -4.54 0.08
N ALA A 202 -13.31 -4.64 -0.20
CA ALA A 202 -14.21 -3.50 -0.15
C ALA A 202 -14.28 -2.88 1.26
N MET A 203 -14.47 -3.70 2.28
CA MET A 203 -14.57 -3.23 3.67
C MET A 203 -13.27 -2.60 4.16
N ARG A 204 -12.14 -3.27 3.98
CA ARG A 204 -10.85 -2.79 4.47
C ARG A 204 -10.37 -1.55 3.72
N SER A 205 -10.57 -1.50 2.39
CA SER A 205 -10.25 -0.30 1.62
C SER A 205 -11.23 0.84 1.91
N ALA A 206 -12.52 0.57 2.14
CA ALA A 206 -13.48 1.58 2.60
C ALA A 206 -13.02 2.25 3.91
N VAL A 207 -12.59 1.47 4.89
CA VAL A 207 -12.04 2.00 6.16
C VAL A 207 -10.78 2.81 5.94
N CYS A 208 -9.86 2.35 5.07
CA CYS A 208 -8.61 3.07 4.78
C CYS A 208 -8.81 4.35 3.97
N THR A 209 -9.92 4.48 3.24
CA THR A 209 -10.24 5.63 2.37
C THR A 209 -11.36 6.53 2.91
N GLY A 210 -11.87 6.25 4.12
CA GLY A 210 -12.87 7.09 4.77
C GLY A 210 -14.31 6.84 4.35
N GLN A 211 -14.60 5.71 3.71
CA GLN A 211 -15.95 5.33 3.25
C GLN A 211 -16.69 4.52 4.33
N PHE A 212 -16.85 5.10 5.51
CA PHE A 212 -17.34 4.40 6.71
C PHE A 212 -18.77 3.89 6.60
N ASP A 213 -19.66 4.62 5.90
CA ASP A 213 -21.03 4.16 5.66
C ASP A 213 -21.07 2.85 4.85
N VAL A 214 -20.17 2.71 3.88
CA VAL A 214 -20.03 1.46 3.11
C VAL A 214 -19.46 0.35 3.98
N ALA A 215 -18.46 0.63 4.79
CA ALA A 215 -17.91 -0.33 5.73
C ALA A 215 -18.97 -0.84 6.70
N ARG A 216 -19.82 0.03 7.27
CA ARG A 216 -20.97 -0.36 8.14
C ARG A 216 -21.94 -1.28 7.42
N LYS A 217 -22.38 -0.92 6.22
CA LYS A 217 -23.27 -1.75 5.41
C LYS A 217 -22.71 -3.14 5.14
N ILE A 218 -21.40 -3.23 4.86
CA ILE A 218 -20.74 -4.52 4.65
C ILE A 218 -20.73 -5.33 5.95
N PHE A 219 -20.43 -4.73 7.10
CA PHE A 219 -20.49 -5.41 8.39
C PHE A 219 -21.91 -5.89 8.75
N ASP A 220 -22.95 -5.14 8.37
CA ASP A 220 -24.36 -5.57 8.55
C ASP A 220 -24.67 -6.81 7.70
N VAL A 221 -24.20 -6.85 6.44
CA VAL A 221 -24.35 -8.02 5.56
C VAL A 221 -23.61 -9.22 6.10
N LEU A 222 -22.45 -9.02 6.72
CA LEU A 222 -21.62 -10.08 7.31
C LEU A 222 -22.05 -10.46 8.75
N GLN A 223 -23.16 -9.90 9.25
CA GLN A 223 -23.65 -10.20 10.59
C GLN A 223 -23.91 -11.70 10.77
N GLY A 224 -23.38 -12.27 11.84
CA GLY A 224 -23.51 -13.72 12.15
C GLY A 224 -22.48 -14.60 11.43
N GLN A 225 -21.60 -14.05 10.60
CA GLN A 225 -20.47 -14.78 10.03
C GLN A 225 -19.23 -14.66 10.94
N GLU A 226 -18.39 -15.68 10.91
CA GLU A 226 -17.09 -15.65 11.58
C GLU A 226 -16.11 -14.75 10.79
N LEU A 227 -15.70 -13.67 11.42
CA LEU A 227 -14.75 -12.71 10.83
C LEU A 227 -13.31 -12.99 11.32
N PRO A 228 -12.28 -12.74 10.50
CA PRO A 228 -10.90 -12.64 10.96
C PRO A 228 -10.77 -11.69 12.14
N GLN A 229 -9.79 -11.93 13.01
CA GLN A 229 -9.59 -11.10 14.21
C GLN A 229 -9.40 -9.62 13.88
N ILE A 230 -8.68 -9.32 12.80
CA ILE A 230 -8.48 -7.93 12.35
C ILE A 230 -9.80 -7.26 11.97
N ASP A 231 -10.68 -7.94 11.22
CA ASP A 231 -11.98 -7.41 10.80
C ASP A 231 -12.93 -7.22 12.00
N THR A 232 -12.84 -8.14 12.98
CA THR A 232 -13.55 -8.02 14.25
C THR A 232 -13.08 -6.77 15.02
N ASN A 233 -11.78 -6.53 15.09
CA ASN A 233 -11.20 -5.35 15.73
C ASN A 233 -11.61 -4.05 15.03
N ILE A 234 -11.58 -4.04 13.69
CA ILE A 234 -12.06 -2.89 12.90
C ILE A 234 -13.53 -2.61 13.23
N ARG A 235 -14.39 -3.63 13.21
CA ARG A 235 -15.83 -3.47 13.51
C ARG A 235 -16.08 -2.88 14.89
N ILE A 236 -15.36 -3.36 15.91
CA ILE A 236 -15.52 -2.87 17.30
C ILE A 236 -15.08 -1.41 17.42
N ASN A 237 -14.04 -0.99 16.69
CA ASN A 237 -13.48 0.34 16.81
C ASN A 237 -13.87 1.28 15.65
N LEU A 238 -14.87 0.92 14.84
CA LEU A 238 -15.16 1.64 13.59
C LEU A 238 -15.50 3.11 13.83
N ASP A 239 -16.27 3.42 14.86
CA ASP A 239 -16.65 4.81 15.19
C ASP A 239 -15.42 5.63 15.63
N GLN A 240 -14.50 5.03 16.39
CA GLN A 240 -13.24 5.69 16.76
C GLN A 240 -12.33 5.92 15.56
N ILE A 241 -12.25 4.93 14.65
CA ILE A 241 -11.46 5.08 13.41
C ILE A 241 -12.02 6.20 12.54
N GLU A 242 -13.34 6.34 12.45
CA GLU A 242 -13.97 7.43 11.71
C GLU A 242 -13.69 8.80 12.37
N GLU A 243 -13.76 8.89 13.70
CA GLU A 243 -13.39 10.11 14.43
C GLU A 243 -11.92 10.48 14.17
N ASP A 244 -11.01 9.53 14.28
CA ASP A 244 -9.59 9.73 14.02
C ASP A 244 -9.34 10.18 12.57
N PHE A 245 -10.05 9.59 11.60
CA PHE A 245 -9.97 9.96 10.20
C PHE A 245 -10.43 11.40 9.95
N ASN A 246 -11.55 11.80 10.56
CA ASN A 246 -12.09 13.15 10.44
C ASN A 246 -11.14 14.19 11.06
N LEU A 247 -10.56 13.90 12.22
CA LEU A 247 -9.54 14.74 12.85
C LEU A 247 -8.31 14.92 11.97
N GLU A 248 -7.82 13.83 11.34
CA GLU A 248 -6.70 13.93 10.40
C GLU A 248 -7.05 14.71 9.14
N ALA A 249 -8.25 14.56 8.60
CA ALA A 249 -8.72 15.34 7.46
C ALA A 249 -8.80 16.85 7.78
N GLU A 250 -9.18 17.23 9.02
CA GLU A 250 -9.14 18.63 9.49
C GLU A 250 -7.70 19.15 9.58
N ARG A 251 -6.78 18.33 10.10
CA ARG A 251 -5.36 18.70 10.20
C ARG A 251 -4.72 18.84 8.83
N GLN A 252 -5.03 17.97 7.89
CA GLN A 252 -4.55 18.08 6.50
C GLN A 252 -5.03 19.38 5.84
N ARG A 253 -6.30 19.78 6.09
CA ARG A 253 -6.81 21.07 5.61
C ARG A 253 -6.14 22.27 6.28
N ARG A 254 -5.88 22.20 7.61
CA ARG A 254 -5.11 23.22 8.34
C ARG A 254 -3.70 23.41 7.76
N ASP A 255 -3.09 22.32 7.32
CA ASP A 255 -1.69 22.25 6.92
C ASP A 255 -1.49 22.29 5.40
N ALA A 256 -2.55 22.53 4.61
CA ALA A 256 -2.52 22.47 3.14
C ALA A 256 -1.47 23.41 2.49
N ASP A 257 -1.18 24.55 3.13
CA ASP A 257 -0.20 25.53 2.64
C ASP A 257 1.20 25.37 3.27
N LYS A 258 1.40 24.35 4.13
CA LYS A 258 2.68 24.11 4.79
C LYS A 258 3.58 23.20 3.97
N VAL A 259 4.86 23.47 4.02
CA VAL A 259 5.90 22.57 3.48
C VAL A 259 6.52 21.82 4.65
N PHE A 260 6.19 20.54 4.76
CA PHE A 260 6.81 19.65 5.73
C PHE A 260 8.12 19.05 5.20
N PRO A 261 9.11 18.80 6.06
CA PRO A 261 10.25 17.98 5.69
C PRO A 261 9.76 16.59 5.29
N LYS A 262 10.47 15.98 4.32
CA LYS A 262 10.16 14.64 3.83
C LYS A 262 11.37 13.75 3.98
N VAL A 263 11.13 12.46 4.14
CA VAL A 263 12.16 11.43 4.04
C VAL A 263 11.87 10.55 2.83
N LYS A 264 12.90 10.31 2.03
CA LYS A 264 12.88 9.27 1.00
C LYS A 264 13.67 8.07 1.52
N LEU A 265 13.03 6.93 1.61
CA LEU A 265 13.61 5.65 1.97
C LEU A 265 13.75 4.81 0.70
N HIS A 266 14.97 4.65 0.22
CA HIS A 266 15.28 3.70 -0.85
C HIS A 266 15.41 2.31 -0.24
N THR A 267 14.50 1.40 -0.53
CA THR A 267 14.46 0.07 0.06
C THR A 267 14.80 -1.02 -0.95
N THR A 268 15.08 -2.23 -0.46
CA THR A 268 15.26 -3.41 -1.33
C THR A 268 14.04 -3.68 -2.20
N ASN A 269 12.86 -3.20 -1.82
CA ASN A 269 11.61 -3.43 -2.55
C ASN A 269 11.13 -2.24 -3.38
N GLY A 270 11.69 -1.05 -3.20
CA GLY A 270 11.36 0.19 -3.93
C GLY A 270 11.42 1.41 -3.03
N ASP A 271 11.07 2.56 -3.59
CA ASP A 271 11.11 3.83 -2.89
C ASP A 271 9.84 4.07 -2.08
N VAL A 272 10.00 4.64 -0.91
CA VAL A 272 8.92 5.11 -0.03
C VAL A 272 9.22 6.55 0.35
N VAL A 273 8.27 7.47 0.14
CA VAL A 273 8.39 8.86 0.55
C VAL A 273 7.37 9.16 1.64
N ALA A 274 7.82 9.75 2.73
CA ALA A 274 6.95 10.18 3.82
C ALA A 274 7.18 11.64 4.19
N GLU A 275 6.12 12.37 4.48
CA GLU A 275 6.18 13.69 5.10
C GLU A 275 6.27 13.56 6.61
N LEU A 276 6.95 14.52 7.27
CA LEU A 276 7.24 14.51 8.70
C LEU A 276 6.59 15.70 9.39
N TYR A 277 5.76 15.45 10.38
CA TYR A 277 4.92 16.44 11.06
C TYR A 277 5.69 17.20 12.16
N ILE A 278 6.66 18.02 11.76
CA ILE A 278 7.58 18.70 12.69
C ILE A 278 6.87 19.64 13.67
N ASP A 279 5.72 20.20 13.30
CA ASP A 279 4.94 21.09 14.17
C ASP A 279 4.20 20.33 15.27
N ASP A 280 3.73 19.13 14.97
CA ASP A 280 2.91 18.31 15.88
C ASP A 280 3.77 17.37 16.75
N ALA A 281 4.90 16.86 16.19
CA ALA A 281 5.83 15.97 16.87
C ALA A 281 7.31 16.42 16.73
N PRO A 282 7.65 17.64 17.21
CA PRO A 282 8.98 18.22 17.01
C PRO A 282 10.14 17.38 17.53
N SER A 283 10.02 16.77 18.70
CA SER A 283 11.06 15.89 19.27
C SER A 283 11.29 14.65 18.43
N ALA A 284 10.20 13.96 18.08
CA ALA A 284 10.27 12.72 17.30
C ALA A 284 10.82 12.98 15.89
N VAL A 285 10.34 14.04 15.20
CA VAL A 285 10.81 14.40 13.86
C VAL A 285 12.26 14.82 13.86
N SER A 286 12.67 15.70 14.80
CA SER A 286 14.07 16.17 14.86
C SER A 286 15.02 15.01 15.16
N HIS A 287 14.66 14.12 16.06
CA HIS A 287 15.45 12.92 16.36
C HIS A 287 15.55 11.99 15.13
N PHE A 288 14.42 11.76 14.44
CA PHE A 288 14.40 10.93 13.24
C PHE A 288 15.30 11.52 12.12
N ILE A 289 15.21 12.83 11.87
CA ILE A 289 16.05 13.51 10.87
C ILE A 289 17.53 13.37 11.23
N GLN A 290 17.92 13.57 12.50
CA GLN A 290 19.29 13.38 12.94
C GLN A 290 19.80 11.96 12.70
N LEU A 291 18.96 10.94 12.98
CA LEU A 291 19.33 9.55 12.74
C LEU A 291 19.49 9.24 11.24
N VAL A 292 18.65 9.85 10.38
CA VAL A 292 18.81 9.73 8.91
C VAL A 292 20.10 10.37 8.46
N GLU A 293 20.41 11.59 8.92
CA GLU A 293 21.65 12.33 8.57
C GLU A 293 22.93 11.64 9.09
N ASP A 294 22.83 10.94 10.21
CA ASP A 294 23.92 10.13 10.79
C ASP A 294 24.08 8.76 10.09
N GLY A 295 23.25 8.46 9.08
CA GLY A 295 23.27 7.18 8.36
C GLY A 295 22.76 5.98 9.18
N TYR A 296 22.09 6.24 10.32
CA TYR A 296 21.65 5.17 11.21
C TYR A 296 20.69 4.17 10.54
N TYR A 297 19.86 4.63 9.59
CA TYR A 297 18.88 3.75 8.92
C TYR A 297 19.44 3.01 7.70
N GLU A 298 20.69 3.23 7.31
CA GLU A 298 21.34 2.42 6.29
C GLU A 298 21.43 0.97 6.77
N ASP A 299 21.01 0.03 5.93
CA ASP A 299 20.89 -1.41 6.26
C ASP A 299 19.93 -1.75 7.42
N ALA A 300 19.12 -0.81 7.90
CA ALA A 300 18.05 -1.13 8.85
C ALA A 300 16.98 -2.02 8.19
N GLU A 301 16.52 -3.04 8.91
CA GLU A 301 15.63 -4.07 8.41
C GLU A 301 14.18 -3.86 8.88
N PHE A 302 13.22 -4.21 8.04
CA PHE A 302 11.82 -4.34 8.46
C PHE A 302 11.62 -5.68 9.18
N MET A 303 12.03 -5.70 10.45
CA MET A 303 12.12 -6.92 11.27
C MET A 303 10.79 -7.54 11.69
N GLN A 304 9.71 -6.76 11.63
CA GLN A 304 8.34 -7.24 11.81
C GLN A 304 7.47 -6.63 10.72
N VAL A 305 6.93 -7.48 9.88
CA VAL A 305 5.95 -7.10 8.86
C VAL A 305 4.76 -8.01 9.00
N ILE A 306 3.74 -7.51 9.69
CA ILE A 306 2.55 -8.26 10.07
C ILE A 306 1.39 -7.82 9.19
N ASP A 307 0.73 -8.79 8.54
CA ASP A 307 -0.42 -8.54 7.68
C ASP A 307 -1.46 -7.65 8.36
N ASN A 308 -1.91 -6.63 7.65
CA ASN A 308 -2.96 -5.72 8.11
C ASN A 308 -2.65 -5.01 9.44
N LEU A 309 -1.40 -4.93 9.86
CA LEU A 309 -1.02 -4.30 11.12
C LEU A 309 0.05 -3.23 10.89
N LEU A 310 1.31 -3.63 10.71
CA LEU A 310 2.44 -2.70 10.63
C LEU A 310 3.68 -3.32 9.95
N ALA A 311 4.59 -2.44 9.52
CA ALA A 311 5.97 -2.77 9.19
C ALA A 311 6.91 -2.03 10.14
N LEU A 312 7.61 -2.75 11.04
CA LEU A 312 8.52 -2.21 12.04
C LEU A 312 9.96 -2.27 11.54
N CYS A 313 10.59 -1.09 11.48
CA CYS A 313 12.00 -0.93 11.10
C CYS A 313 12.91 -0.84 12.34
N SER A 314 14.01 -1.60 12.32
CA SER A 314 15.05 -1.62 13.37
C SER A 314 16.31 -2.32 12.84
N HIS A 315 17.41 -2.21 13.58
CA HIS A 315 18.59 -3.05 13.35
C HIS A 315 18.50 -4.36 14.12
N ALA A 316 18.97 -5.46 13.51
CA ALA A 316 18.92 -6.80 14.11
C ALA A 316 19.78 -6.93 15.39
N ALA A 317 20.91 -6.21 15.47
CA ALA A 317 21.86 -6.23 16.59
C ALA A 317 22.00 -4.85 17.22
N GLU A 318 20.89 -4.30 17.72
CA GLU A 318 20.89 -2.97 18.33
C GLU A 318 21.36 -2.99 19.77
N SER A 319 22.34 -2.11 20.09
CA SER A 319 22.69 -1.85 21.50
C SER A 319 21.57 -1.09 22.20
N PRO A 320 21.26 -1.40 23.49
CA PRO A 320 20.21 -0.68 24.22
C PRO A 320 20.45 0.84 24.16
N PRO A 321 19.42 1.64 23.89
CA PRO A 321 19.55 3.08 23.86
C PRO A 321 19.84 3.63 25.27
N GLN A 322 20.64 4.66 25.36
CA GLN A 322 20.95 5.34 26.62
C GLN A 322 19.93 6.41 26.98
N LYS A 323 19.21 6.92 25.99
CA LYS A 323 18.19 7.96 26.13
C LYS A 323 16.94 7.55 25.36
N PHE A 324 15.81 8.00 25.80
CA PHE A 324 14.51 7.74 25.19
C PHE A 324 13.80 9.06 24.92
N LEU A 325 12.97 9.11 23.89
CA LEU A 325 12.16 10.28 23.57
C LEU A 325 11.01 10.44 24.56
N VAL A 326 10.69 11.68 24.88
CA VAL A 326 9.44 12.01 25.56
C VAL A 326 8.30 11.83 24.57
N ASP A 327 7.25 11.13 25.00
CA ASP A 327 6.08 10.88 24.15
C ASP A 327 5.31 12.17 23.84
N GLU A 328 4.93 12.35 22.59
CA GLU A 328 4.17 13.52 22.12
C GLU A 328 2.72 13.19 21.76
N HIS A 329 2.27 11.93 21.92
CA HIS A 329 0.91 11.48 21.61
C HIS A 329 -0.16 12.10 22.50
N GLN A 330 0.20 12.63 23.67
CA GLN A 330 -0.75 13.27 24.59
C GLN A 330 -1.03 14.75 24.28
N LYS A 331 -0.32 15.32 23.30
CA LYS A 331 -0.58 16.71 22.88
C LYS A 331 -1.97 16.84 22.26
N PRO A 332 -2.68 17.97 22.46
CA PRO A 332 -4.03 18.18 21.89
C PRO A 332 -4.08 17.99 20.37
N ASP A 333 -2.99 18.38 19.68
CA ASP A 333 -2.87 18.31 18.23
C ASP A 333 -2.14 17.04 17.75
N ALA A 334 -1.94 16.04 18.63
CA ALA A 334 -1.27 14.79 18.25
C ALA A 334 -1.97 14.11 17.07
N ARG A 335 -1.19 13.69 16.07
CA ARG A 335 -1.68 13.01 14.87
C ARG A 335 -2.24 11.63 15.19
N ARG A 336 -3.13 11.14 14.32
CA ARG A 336 -3.81 9.86 14.50
C ARG A 336 -3.20 8.74 13.66
N PRO A 337 -3.15 7.49 14.17
CA PRO A 337 -2.49 6.36 13.50
C PRO A 337 -3.41 5.76 12.42
N LEU A 338 -3.44 6.36 11.28
CA LEU A 338 -4.13 5.87 10.07
C LEU A 338 -3.18 5.02 9.21
N ARG A 339 -3.72 4.44 8.13
CA ARG A 339 -2.89 3.75 7.12
C ARG A 339 -1.81 4.70 6.58
N GLY A 340 -0.57 4.22 6.56
CA GLY A 340 0.60 4.99 6.14
C GLY A 340 1.24 5.85 7.22
N SER A 341 0.66 5.98 8.42
CA SER A 341 1.28 6.74 9.50
C SER A 341 2.63 6.14 9.92
N LEU A 342 3.62 7.02 10.12
CA LEU A 342 4.88 6.69 10.76
C LEU A 342 4.75 6.90 12.26
N VAL A 343 5.07 5.88 13.04
CA VAL A 343 4.91 5.85 14.50
C VAL A 343 6.26 5.54 15.16
N MET A 344 6.64 6.32 16.15
CA MET A 344 7.81 5.99 16.99
C MET A 344 7.48 4.78 17.86
N ALA A 345 8.22 3.67 17.65
CA ALA A 345 7.93 2.42 18.33
C ALA A 345 8.54 2.37 19.74
N GLY A 346 7.67 2.31 20.74
CA GLY A 346 8.02 2.13 22.13
C GLY A 346 8.37 0.66 22.49
N ILE A 347 8.75 0.43 23.73
CA ILE A 347 8.99 -0.92 24.28
C ILE A 347 7.63 -1.55 24.60
N PRO A 348 7.32 -2.75 24.04
CA PRO A 348 6.06 -3.43 24.35
C PRO A 348 5.95 -3.77 25.86
N ALA A 349 4.76 -3.58 26.40
CA ALA A 349 4.36 -3.94 27.76
C ALA A 349 3.22 -4.96 27.72
N GLU A 350 2.67 -5.32 28.86
CA GLU A 350 1.55 -6.26 28.96
C GLU A 350 0.26 -5.69 28.35
N ALA A 351 -0.63 -6.58 27.91
CA ALA A 351 -1.96 -6.26 27.37
C ALA A 351 -1.95 -5.34 26.13
N GLY A 352 -0.92 -5.44 25.28
CA GLY A 352 -0.82 -4.65 24.04
C GLY A 352 -0.48 -3.17 24.24
N ARG A 353 -0.09 -2.79 25.48
CA ARG A 353 0.38 -1.43 25.79
C ARG A 353 1.86 -1.28 25.49
N PHE A 354 2.35 -0.07 25.61
CA PHE A 354 3.77 0.27 25.53
C PHE A 354 4.22 0.99 26.79
N VAL A 355 5.49 0.84 27.13
CA VAL A 355 6.09 1.59 28.23
C VAL A 355 6.12 3.07 27.83
N PRO A 356 5.55 3.98 28.65
CA PRO A 356 5.58 5.41 28.32
C PRO A 356 7.01 5.94 28.19
N ASN A 357 7.20 6.90 27.27
CA ASN A 357 8.50 7.51 27.00
C ASN A 357 9.62 6.49 26.74
N SER A 358 9.32 5.44 26.00
CA SER A 358 10.29 4.38 25.70
C SER A 358 10.68 4.30 24.23
N ALA A 359 10.17 5.19 23.42
CA ALA A 359 10.53 5.29 22.00
C ALA A 359 11.96 5.84 21.85
N ASN A 360 12.66 5.37 20.80
CA ASN A 360 13.99 5.88 20.49
C ASN A 360 14.27 5.85 18.99
N ARG A 361 14.82 4.74 18.45
CA ARG A 361 15.35 4.65 17.09
C ARG A 361 14.47 3.83 16.16
N ARG A 362 13.55 3.04 16.73
CA ARG A 362 12.65 2.18 15.95
C ARG A 362 11.43 2.96 15.52
N PHE A 363 10.99 2.74 14.29
CA PHE A 363 9.71 3.27 13.82
C PHE A 363 8.89 2.18 13.13
N ALA A 364 7.58 2.37 13.10
CA ALA A 364 6.67 1.51 12.37
C ALA A 364 5.88 2.30 11.32
N ILE A 365 5.57 1.65 10.21
CA ILE A 365 4.62 2.16 9.21
C ILE A 365 3.32 1.37 9.37
N MET A 366 2.22 2.08 9.61
CA MET A 366 0.92 1.46 9.85
C MET A 366 0.29 0.97 8.55
N MET A 367 -0.16 -0.28 8.48
CA MET A 367 -0.84 -0.83 7.30
C MET A 367 -2.36 -0.66 7.36
N MET A 368 -2.93 -0.53 8.56
CA MET A 368 -4.34 -0.28 8.83
C MET A 368 -4.47 0.75 9.96
N PRO A 369 -5.62 1.44 10.08
CA PRO A 369 -5.91 2.26 11.25
C PRO A 369 -5.98 1.40 12.53
N ILE A 370 -5.26 1.83 13.58
CA ILE A 370 -5.23 1.15 14.87
C ILE A 370 -5.35 2.18 15.98
N PRO A 371 -6.57 2.49 16.46
CA PRO A 371 -6.82 3.55 17.44
C PRO A 371 -6.01 3.42 18.73
N MET A 372 -5.82 2.22 19.25
CA MET A 372 -5.05 2.00 20.49
C MET A 372 -3.58 2.44 20.42
N VAL A 373 -3.03 2.63 19.22
CA VAL A 373 -1.68 3.19 19.02
C VAL A 373 -1.68 4.68 19.35
N ALA A 374 -2.77 5.41 19.08
CA ALA A 374 -2.89 6.83 19.39
C ALA A 374 -2.74 7.14 20.87
N ASP A 375 -3.12 6.21 21.74
CA ASP A 375 -3.08 6.39 23.20
C ASP A 375 -1.71 6.07 23.82
N SER A 376 -0.74 5.63 23.02
CA SER A 376 0.50 5.07 23.55
C SER A 376 1.76 5.39 22.76
N GLN A 377 1.65 5.88 21.53
CA GLN A 377 2.81 6.12 20.65
C GLN A 377 2.66 7.39 19.83
N THR A 378 3.76 8.07 19.60
CA THR A 378 3.82 9.31 18.83
C THR A 378 3.76 9.01 17.33
N VAL A 379 2.73 9.52 16.65
CA VAL A 379 2.67 9.60 15.19
C VAL A 379 3.46 10.84 14.77
N PHE A 380 4.52 10.66 13.95
CA PHE A 380 5.43 11.74 13.59
C PHE A 380 5.52 12.02 12.08
N GLY A 381 4.82 11.24 11.26
CA GLY A 381 4.81 11.40 9.80
C GLY A 381 3.80 10.48 9.13
N ARG A 382 3.77 10.57 7.79
CA ARG A 382 2.88 9.75 6.94
C ARG A 382 3.53 9.47 5.60
N VAL A 383 3.42 8.25 5.12
CA VAL A 383 3.77 7.87 3.75
C VAL A 383 2.85 8.58 2.77
N ILE A 384 3.43 9.31 1.84
CA ILE A 384 2.74 10.02 0.75
C ILE A 384 2.92 9.32 -0.60
N GLU A 385 4.01 8.54 -0.77
CA GLU A 385 4.28 7.73 -1.96
C GLU A 385 4.88 6.38 -1.54
N GLY A 386 4.56 5.31 -2.26
CA GLY A 386 5.15 3.99 -2.03
C GLY A 386 4.45 3.16 -0.94
N MET A 387 3.20 3.46 -0.58
CA MET A 387 2.46 2.62 0.39
C MET A 387 2.20 1.20 -0.15
N GLU A 388 2.11 1.04 -1.46
CA GLU A 388 2.08 -0.25 -2.15
C GLU A 388 3.41 -1.02 -2.05
N VAL A 389 4.54 -0.29 -1.97
CA VAL A 389 5.87 -0.89 -1.70
C VAL A 389 5.90 -1.47 -0.29
N VAL A 390 5.49 -0.68 0.72
CA VAL A 390 5.39 -1.12 2.11
C VAL A 390 4.49 -2.34 2.25
N SER A 391 3.33 -2.33 1.57
CA SER A 391 2.37 -3.44 1.59
C SER A 391 2.93 -4.73 1.00
N THR A 392 3.98 -4.66 0.19
CA THR A 392 4.63 -5.83 -0.44
C THR A 392 5.95 -6.24 0.21
N PHE A 393 6.34 -5.65 1.33
CA PHE A 393 7.50 -6.10 2.10
C PHE A 393 7.36 -7.57 2.52
N GLN A 394 8.50 -8.26 2.59
CA GLN A 394 8.59 -9.64 3.07
C GLN A 394 7.94 -9.77 4.44
N ARG A 395 6.96 -10.66 4.56
CA ARG A 395 6.26 -10.90 5.83
C ARG A 395 7.20 -11.52 6.86
N VAL A 396 7.32 -10.88 8.00
CA VAL A 396 8.09 -11.33 9.16
C VAL A 396 7.18 -11.22 10.37
N ASP A 397 6.50 -12.30 10.70
CA ASP A 397 5.59 -12.38 11.84
C ASP A 397 6.20 -13.30 12.91
N PRO A 398 6.75 -12.74 14.01
CA PRO A 398 7.37 -13.53 15.06
C PRO A 398 6.39 -14.40 15.85
N SER A 399 5.09 -14.14 15.72
CA SER A 399 4.04 -14.96 16.38
C SER A 399 3.71 -16.23 15.62
N LYS A 400 4.03 -16.29 14.31
CA LYS A 400 3.79 -17.47 13.49
C LYS A 400 4.93 -18.48 13.64
N PRO A 401 4.66 -19.74 13.98
CA PRO A 401 5.68 -20.77 14.02
C PRO A 401 6.23 -21.02 12.61
N LYS A 402 7.56 -21.06 12.49
CA LYS A 402 8.20 -21.42 11.22
C LYS A 402 7.98 -22.90 10.92
N GLU A 403 7.53 -23.22 9.72
CA GLU A 403 7.41 -24.61 9.29
C GLU A 403 8.80 -25.23 9.05
N LYS A 404 8.93 -26.52 9.37
CA LYS A 404 10.22 -27.21 9.23
C LYS A 404 10.55 -27.40 7.73
N GLY A 405 11.57 -26.69 7.26
CA GLY A 405 12.00 -26.71 5.85
C GLY A 405 11.45 -25.55 5.03
N GLU A 406 10.73 -24.62 5.66
CA GLU A 406 10.31 -23.38 5.02
C GLU A 406 11.55 -22.52 4.65
N LEU A 407 11.59 -22.03 3.43
CA LEU A 407 12.61 -21.09 2.99
C LEU A 407 12.35 -19.74 3.66
N VAL A 408 13.19 -19.36 4.61
CA VAL A 408 13.12 -18.07 5.27
C VAL A 408 13.81 -17.04 4.37
N LEU A 409 13.02 -16.16 3.76
CA LEU A 409 13.54 -15.02 3.01
C LEU A 409 14.06 -13.95 3.99
N PRO A 410 15.14 -13.23 3.66
CA PRO A 410 15.60 -12.12 4.49
C PRO A 410 14.55 -11.00 4.51
N PRO A 411 14.47 -10.21 5.59
CA PRO A 411 13.63 -9.02 5.64
C PRO A 411 14.02 -8.02 4.56
N ASP A 412 13.04 -7.21 4.11
CA ASP A 412 13.36 -6.02 3.35
C ASP A 412 14.10 -5.01 4.23
N ARG A 413 15.00 -4.23 3.62
CA ARG A 413 15.83 -3.25 4.32
C ARG A 413 15.89 -1.91 3.60
N ILE A 414 16.27 -0.89 4.32
CA ILE A 414 16.55 0.44 3.79
C ILE A 414 18.00 0.41 3.27
N LEU A 415 18.19 0.74 1.99
CA LEU A 415 19.51 0.85 1.35
C LEU A 415 20.08 2.25 1.51
N GLU A 416 19.19 3.26 1.48
CA GLU A 416 19.53 4.66 1.64
C GLU A 416 18.34 5.42 2.21
N ALA A 417 18.59 6.38 3.09
CA ALA A 417 17.59 7.29 3.61
C ALA A 417 18.05 8.74 3.40
N THR A 418 17.20 9.58 2.78
CA THR A 418 17.54 10.96 2.43
C THR A 418 16.44 11.91 2.89
N ILE A 419 16.81 13.03 3.51
CA ILE A 419 15.86 14.10 3.88
C ILE A 419 15.71 15.07 2.71
N ILE A 420 14.45 15.35 2.37
CA ILE A 420 14.04 16.34 1.36
C ILE A 420 13.33 17.47 2.09
N ASP A 421 13.45 18.70 1.61
CA ASP A 421 12.84 19.89 2.21
C ASP A 421 13.22 20.05 3.71
N ARG A 422 14.49 19.85 4.04
CA ARG A 422 15.01 19.94 5.40
C ARG A 422 14.86 21.36 5.95
N PRO A 423 14.29 21.56 7.15
CA PRO A 423 14.25 22.87 7.80
C PRO A 423 15.65 23.40 8.12
N GLU A 424 15.85 24.73 8.03
CA GLU A 424 17.13 25.36 8.40
C GLU A 424 17.51 25.10 9.86
N THR A 425 16.52 25.10 10.74
CA THR A 425 16.69 24.82 12.17
C THR A 425 15.76 23.68 12.59
N LEU A 426 16.32 22.71 13.32
CA LEU A 426 15.55 21.65 13.96
C LEU A 426 15.31 21.99 15.43
N PRO A 427 14.09 21.78 15.96
CA PRO A 427 13.86 21.79 17.40
C PRO A 427 14.80 20.80 18.12
N GLU A 428 15.21 21.12 19.33
CA GLU A 428 16.01 20.20 20.13
C GLU A 428 15.11 19.05 20.64
N PRO A 429 15.47 17.76 20.41
CA PRO A 429 14.66 16.65 20.91
C PRO A 429 14.69 16.56 22.44
N GLU A 430 13.54 16.30 23.04
CA GLU A 430 13.42 16.09 24.47
C GLU A 430 13.66 14.61 24.83
N TYR A 431 14.62 14.34 25.73
CA TYR A 431 15.00 13.01 26.14
C TYR A 431 14.86 12.77 27.63
N ILE A 432 14.62 11.51 27.98
CA ILE A 432 14.75 10.99 29.34
C ILE A 432 15.76 9.83 29.37
N GLU A 433 16.41 9.61 30.52
CA GLU A 433 17.38 8.52 30.68
C GLU A 433 16.73 7.17 30.99
N ASN A 434 15.61 7.19 31.72
CA ASN A 434 14.90 5.98 32.14
C ASN A 434 13.41 6.12 31.84
N PRO A 435 12.84 5.28 30.96
CA PRO A 435 11.41 5.29 30.70
C PRO A 435 10.64 4.90 31.98
N SER A 436 9.48 5.52 32.17
CA SER A 436 8.60 5.18 33.31
C SER A 436 8.09 3.75 33.13
N ARG A 437 8.27 2.91 34.16
CA ARG A 437 7.73 1.56 34.22
C ARG A 437 6.31 1.54 34.71
#